data_dc90e6f6e49e532898dc616f724c3cef
#
_entry.id   dc90e6f6e49e532898dc616f724c3cef
#
_cell.length_a   1.000
_cell.length_b   1.000
_cell.length_c   1.000
_cell.angle_alpha   90.00
_cell.angle_beta   90.00
_cell.angle_gamma   90.00
#
_symmetry.space_group_name_H-M   'P 1'
#
loop_
_entity.id
_entity.type
_entity.pdbx_description
1 polymer ?
#
loop_
_entity_poly.entity_id
_entity_poly.type
_entity_poly.pdbx_seq_one_letter_code
_entity_poly.pdbx_strand_id
1 'polypeptide(L)'
;VEAPTVTVRAERGLAISAREARKYRAGTIFLDGAAQGEPFIDVPKELYNLDHREGCIRSLATCEQAMVLIRKGLDLSKRDWVVLANDADLDTVLGLWVLLNHNRLGDRSKIRAMIMPLLRLAGVVDAHGRDAQDLAALPPDLLHSTNAMLKQLQQQESVIKDYDRWSETDLAEYIADRLHAIDELIYVPEDFDGFHEVEELARAQIANGSIAVACRSNADIEQVQRQLQRIYGQRLGILIFQDGSSAYSVRQVDRNLPVTLERAYERLNLLDPAVTGASENRWSGSTDMGASPRKTGTNLSATQIIEAVREAFWEPSLVDVISAIPRALFLAAGALLPALALIFVGNLLRDRGYIAGESVLLSVVVLTVTAGILFWSKARRAPGLNGWRVPANFGWLSVLPAALIGAIAGGIWAPGSVAYRMGSDNLSQLTGAAALLLPLASELLFRGVILGDLATRLPIQKSGGAWWRSWPTVISAALYAAASVLLYLSVARGEIQIISSLLIGGGAFIFGIASGKARERSETIFASVLLHWLCTAALLLARRIVL
;
A
#
# COMPACT_ATOMS: atom_id res chain seq x y z
N VAL A 1 30.59 -22.29 -18.82
CA VAL A 1 29.22 -22.76 -18.55
C VAL A 1 29.29 -24.21 -18.09
N GLU A 2 28.93 -24.48 -16.83
CA GLU A 2 28.95 -25.84 -16.28
C GLU A 2 27.50 -26.27 -15.94
N ALA A 3 26.91 -27.04 -16.84
CA ALA A 3 25.62 -27.71 -16.60
C ALA A 3 25.81 -29.21 -16.91
N PRO A 4 26.41 -29.98 -15.99
CA PRO A 4 26.82 -31.37 -16.25
C PRO A 4 25.64 -32.32 -16.55
N THR A 5 24.43 -31.90 -16.19
CA THR A 5 23.19 -32.65 -16.44
C THR A 5 22.54 -32.34 -17.79
N VAL A 6 23.08 -31.38 -18.56
CA VAL A 6 22.51 -30.94 -19.84
C VAL A 6 23.41 -31.35 -21.00
N THR A 7 22.91 -32.16 -21.89
CA THR A 7 23.58 -32.56 -23.14
C THR A 7 22.95 -31.76 -24.30
N VAL A 8 23.74 -30.95 -24.99
CA VAL A 8 23.33 -30.22 -26.21
C VAL A 8 23.69 -31.05 -27.44
N ARG A 9 22.73 -31.18 -28.36
CA ARG A 9 22.94 -31.79 -29.69
C ARG A 9 22.40 -30.83 -30.74
N ALA A 10 23.28 -30.28 -31.54
CA ALA A 10 22.96 -29.47 -32.68
C ALA A 10 23.23 -30.25 -33.96
N GLU A 11 22.20 -30.56 -34.71
CA GLU A 11 22.30 -31.31 -35.96
C GLU A 11 21.58 -30.52 -37.07
N ARG A 12 22.35 -30.08 -38.08
CA ARG A 12 21.85 -29.27 -39.18
C ARG A 12 20.71 -29.97 -39.91
N GLY A 13 19.59 -29.30 -40.07
CA GLY A 13 18.40 -29.80 -40.71
C GLY A 13 17.62 -30.86 -39.91
N LEU A 14 17.91 -30.98 -38.61
CA LEU A 14 17.13 -31.83 -37.73
C LEU A 14 15.68 -31.36 -37.72
N ALA A 15 14.77 -32.24 -38.18
CA ALA A 15 13.36 -31.92 -38.32
C ALA A 15 12.51 -33.10 -37.83
N ILE A 16 12.22 -33.12 -36.53
CA ILE A 16 11.44 -34.15 -35.87
C ILE A 16 9.96 -33.79 -36.00
N SER A 17 9.12 -34.72 -36.48
CA SER A 17 7.69 -34.45 -36.59
C SER A 17 7.07 -34.19 -35.20
N ALA A 18 6.02 -33.30 -35.14
CA ALA A 18 5.32 -32.99 -33.88
C ALA A 18 4.81 -34.27 -33.15
N ARG A 19 4.43 -35.28 -33.90
CA ARG A 19 3.95 -36.57 -33.35
C ARG A 19 5.08 -37.36 -32.70
N GLU A 20 6.26 -37.34 -33.26
CA GLU A 20 7.46 -38.03 -32.74
C GLU A 20 8.03 -37.25 -31.56
N ALA A 21 8.10 -35.90 -31.63
CA ALA A 21 8.57 -35.08 -30.54
C ALA A 21 7.80 -35.32 -29.24
N ARG A 22 6.48 -35.50 -29.31
CA ARG A 22 5.64 -35.83 -28.15
C ARG A 22 5.85 -37.23 -27.57
N LYS A 23 6.61 -38.07 -28.24
CA LYS A 23 6.97 -39.43 -27.80
C LYS A 23 8.40 -39.55 -27.31
N TYR A 24 9.15 -38.46 -27.36
CA TYR A 24 10.52 -38.44 -26.86
C TYR A 24 10.59 -38.76 -25.36
N ARG A 25 11.76 -39.13 -24.90
CA ARG A 25 12.01 -39.35 -23.48
C ARG A 25 11.78 -38.07 -22.66
N ALA A 26 11.32 -38.22 -21.44
CA ALA A 26 11.24 -37.13 -20.50
C ALA A 26 12.63 -36.48 -20.28
N GLY A 27 12.66 -35.17 -20.09
CA GLY A 27 13.91 -34.38 -20.04
C GLY A 27 14.43 -34.01 -21.42
N THR A 28 13.55 -33.75 -22.41
CA THR A 28 13.95 -33.29 -23.74
C THR A 28 13.39 -31.91 -24.03
N ILE A 29 14.23 -31.04 -24.53
CA ILE A 29 13.90 -29.67 -24.98
C ILE A 29 14.29 -29.55 -26.45
N PHE A 30 13.35 -29.20 -27.29
CA PHE A 30 13.55 -28.87 -28.71
C PHE A 30 13.62 -27.34 -28.85
N LEU A 31 14.62 -26.86 -29.60
CA LEU A 31 14.81 -25.44 -29.87
C LEU A 31 14.63 -25.16 -31.35
N ASP A 32 14.00 -24.08 -31.65
CA ASP A 32 13.95 -23.37 -32.91
C ASP A 32 13.83 -24.27 -34.15
N GLY A 33 12.71 -24.95 -34.29
CA GLY A 33 12.40 -25.83 -35.42
C GLY A 33 13.02 -27.23 -35.38
N ALA A 34 13.74 -27.61 -34.33
CA ALA A 34 14.18 -29.00 -34.15
C ALA A 34 13.01 -29.99 -34.03
N ALA A 35 11.86 -29.54 -33.51
CA ALA A 35 10.59 -30.25 -33.63
C ALA A 35 9.62 -29.41 -34.48
N GLN A 36 9.08 -30.00 -35.54
CA GLN A 36 8.14 -29.33 -36.45
C GLN A 36 6.75 -29.16 -35.81
N GLY A 37 6.05 -28.09 -36.18
CA GLY A 37 4.69 -27.77 -35.74
C GLY A 37 4.61 -26.87 -34.54
N GLU A 38 3.42 -26.75 -33.94
CA GLU A 38 3.17 -25.80 -32.86
C GLU A 38 4.06 -26.00 -31.63
N PRO A 39 4.57 -24.91 -31.01
CA PRO A 39 5.28 -24.99 -29.75
C PRO A 39 4.42 -25.67 -28.67
N PHE A 40 5.04 -26.43 -27.79
CA PHE A 40 4.34 -27.04 -26.67
C PHE A 40 5.19 -27.09 -25.39
N ILE A 41 4.50 -27.04 -24.26
CA ILE A 41 5.05 -27.16 -22.91
C ILE A 41 4.28 -28.27 -22.19
N ASP A 42 4.85 -29.46 -22.13
CA ASP A 42 4.28 -30.61 -21.42
C ASP A 42 5.04 -30.80 -20.11
N VAL A 43 4.66 -30.07 -19.08
CA VAL A 43 5.31 -30.11 -17.76
C VAL A 43 5.26 -31.52 -17.12
N PRO A 44 4.12 -32.24 -17.14
CA PRO A 44 4.06 -33.60 -16.59
C PRO A 44 5.00 -34.60 -17.26
N LYS A 45 5.24 -34.46 -18.55
CA LYS A 45 6.16 -35.32 -19.30
C LYS A 45 7.56 -34.75 -19.43
N GLU A 46 7.79 -33.52 -18.93
CA GLU A 46 9.06 -32.79 -19.05
C GLU A 46 9.58 -32.77 -20.50
N LEU A 47 8.68 -32.43 -21.42
CA LEU A 47 8.92 -32.28 -22.85
C LEU A 47 8.55 -30.86 -23.29
N TYR A 48 9.48 -30.19 -23.94
CA TYR A 48 9.30 -28.80 -24.33
C TYR A 48 9.73 -28.61 -25.79
N ASN A 49 8.89 -27.88 -26.57
CA ASN A 49 9.24 -27.41 -27.89
C ASN A 49 9.17 -25.88 -27.86
N LEU A 50 10.33 -25.23 -27.90
CA LEU A 50 10.49 -23.78 -27.88
C LEU A 50 10.75 -23.32 -29.29
N ASP A 51 9.69 -22.90 -29.96
CA ASP A 51 9.72 -22.43 -31.35
C ASP A 51 8.77 -21.23 -31.49
N HIS A 52 9.00 -20.40 -32.48
CA HIS A 52 8.19 -19.20 -32.76
C HIS A 52 7.69 -19.12 -34.20
N ARG A 53 8.01 -20.12 -35.03
CA ARG A 53 7.83 -20.07 -36.50
C ARG A 53 6.43 -20.44 -36.98
N GLU A 54 5.70 -21.28 -36.26
CA GLU A 54 4.36 -21.72 -36.70
C GLU A 54 3.31 -21.57 -35.59
N GLY A 55 2.15 -21.02 -35.95
CA GLY A 55 0.92 -21.09 -35.14
C GLY A 55 0.85 -20.20 -33.90
N CYS A 56 1.85 -19.38 -33.61
CA CYS A 56 1.87 -18.53 -32.41
C CYS A 56 1.29 -17.13 -32.67
N ILE A 57 0.17 -16.85 -32.01
CA ILE A 57 -0.44 -15.49 -31.96
C ILE A 57 0.43 -14.52 -31.13
N ARG A 58 1.33 -15.01 -30.31
CA ARG A 58 2.28 -14.24 -29.52
C ARG A 58 3.67 -14.84 -29.65
N SER A 59 4.41 -14.33 -30.60
CA SER A 59 5.77 -14.78 -30.87
C SER A 59 6.75 -14.26 -29.82
N LEU A 60 7.00 -15.05 -28.78
CA LEU A 60 8.24 -14.95 -28.04
C LEU A 60 9.27 -15.78 -28.77
N ALA A 61 10.44 -15.21 -29.04
CA ALA A 61 11.55 -15.95 -29.61
C ALA A 61 12.01 -17.08 -28.68
N THR A 62 12.76 -18.03 -29.21
CA THR A 62 13.21 -19.23 -28.48
C THR A 62 13.98 -18.88 -27.21
N CYS A 63 14.84 -17.89 -27.24
CA CYS A 63 15.61 -17.43 -26.07
C CYS A 63 14.71 -16.83 -24.97
N GLU A 64 13.68 -16.07 -25.34
CA GLU A 64 12.71 -15.53 -24.41
C GLU A 64 11.86 -16.63 -23.78
N GLN A 65 11.43 -17.64 -24.56
CA GLN A 65 10.70 -18.80 -24.07
C GLN A 65 11.53 -19.61 -23.06
N ALA A 66 12.82 -19.84 -23.34
CA ALA A 66 13.73 -20.50 -22.42
C ALA A 66 13.80 -19.73 -21.08
N MET A 67 13.94 -18.41 -21.09
CA MET A 67 13.94 -17.59 -19.88
C MET A 67 12.61 -17.68 -19.13
N VAL A 68 11.48 -17.70 -19.82
CA VAL A 68 10.16 -17.87 -19.19
C VAL A 68 10.07 -19.20 -18.46
N LEU A 69 10.58 -20.30 -19.03
CA LEU A 69 10.58 -21.61 -18.38
C LEU A 69 11.43 -21.62 -17.10
N ILE A 70 12.63 -21.05 -17.16
CA ILE A 70 13.49 -20.94 -15.96
C ILE A 70 12.78 -20.12 -14.86
N ARG A 71 12.14 -19.01 -15.22
CA ARG A 71 11.36 -18.21 -14.27
C ARG A 71 10.14 -18.94 -13.69
N LYS A 72 9.58 -19.90 -14.42
CA LYS A 72 8.48 -20.76 -13.95
C LYS A 72 8.96 -21.95 -13.12
N GLY A 73 10.26 -22.04 -12.85
CA GLY A 73 10.84 -23.05 -11.97
C GLY A 73 11.33 -24.30 -12.69
N LEU A 74 11.59 -24.24 -14.00
CA LEU A 74 12.31 -25.31 -14.70
C LEU A 74 13.71 -25.42 -14.10
N ASP A 75 13.99 -26.59 -13.53
CA ASP A 75 15.27 -26.89 -12.87
C ASP A 75 15.93 -28.05 -13.62
N LEU A 76 16.98 -27.75 -14.35
CA LEU A 76 17.70 -28.71 -15.16
C LEU A 76 18.73 -29.52 -14.36
N SER A 77 18.89 -29.27 -13.06
CA SER A 77 19.80 -30.03 -12.20
C SER A 77 19.21 -31.38 -11.71
N LYS A 78 17.90 -31.57 -11.79
CA LYS A 78 17.19 -32.70 -11.19
C LYS A 78 17.35 -34.02 -11.92
N ARG A 79 17.78 -33.99 -13.18
CA ARG A 79 17.95 -35.15 -14.03
C ARG A 79 18.82 -34.83 -15.24
N ASP A 80 19.13 -35.86 -16.05
CA ASP A 80 19.79 -35.68 -17.35
C ASP A 80 18.82 -35.13 -18.38
N TRP A 81 19.16 -34.00 -18.97
CA TRP A 81 18.41 -33.32 -20.02
C TRP A 81 19.12 -33.41 -21.35
N VAL A 82 18.35 -33.46 -22.42
CA VAL A 82 18.84 -33.34 -23.80
C VAL A 82 18.18 -32.13 -24.45
N VAL A 83 19.00 -31.23 -24.95
CA VAL A 83 18.55 -30.08 -25.73
C VAL A 83 18.92 -30.32 -27.19
N LEU A 84 17.92 -30.31 -28.06
CA LEU A 84 18.05 -30.56 -29.50
C LEU A 84 17.85 -29.25 -30.27
N ALA A 85 18.77 -28.93 -31.16
CA ALA A 85 18.68 -27.76 -32.04
C ALA A 85 18.94 -28.17 -33.49
N ASN A 86 18.28 -27.53 -34.45
CA ASN A 86 18.47 -27.80 -35.87
C ASN A 86 19.43 -26.85 -36.57
N ASP A 87 19.73 -25.73 -35.94
CA ASP A 87 20.68 -24.70 -36.40
C ASP A 87 21.29 -24.00 -35.17
N ALA A 88 22.23 -23.10 -35.43
CA ALA A 88 22.96 -22.36 -34.39
C ALA A 88 22.89 -20.84 -34.61
N ASP A 89 21.74 -20.33 -35.02
CA ASP A 89 21.51 -18.88 -35.08
C ASP A 89 21.56 -18.27 -33.67
N LEU A 90 21.62 -16.95 -33.62
CA LEU A 90 21.83 -16.26 -32.34
C LEU A 90 20.68 -16.48 -31.35
N ASP A 91 19.43 -16.60 -31.80
CA ASP A 91 18.28 -16.88 -30.92
C ASP A 91 18.41 -18.26 -30.25
N THR A 92 18.74 -19.29 -31.04
CA THR A 92 19.04 -20.64 -30.55
C THR A 92 20.20 -20.63 -29.54
N VAL A 93 21.30 -19.94 -29.85
CA VAL A 93 22.48 -19.88 -28.96
C VAL A 93 22.15 -19.17 -27.66
N LEU A 94 21.41 -18.06 -27.70
CA LEU A 94 20.93 -17.36 -26.49
C LEU A 94 19.98 -18.25 -25.67
N GLY A 95 19.10 -19.00 -26.32
CA GLY A 95 18.23 -19.98 -25.66
C GLY A 95 19.04 -21.07 -24.94
N LEU A 96 20.07 -21.61 -25.61
CA LEU A 96 21.01 -22.55 -25.00
C LEU A 96 21.76 -21.94 -23.82
N TRP A 97 22.26 -20.71 -23.96
CA TRP A 97 22.93 -20.00 -22.87
C TRP A 97 22.04 -19.88 -21.63
N VAL A 98 20.77 -19.51 -21.81
CA VAL A 98 19.78 -19.42 -20.74
C VAL A 98 19.58 -20.79 -20.05
N LEU A 99 19.39 -21.85 -20.81
CA LEU A 99 19.20 -23.21 -20.27
C LEU A 99 20.41 -23.70 -19.51
N LEU A 100 21.63 -23.48 -20.05
CA LEU A 100 22.88 -23.90 -19.43
C LEU A 100 23.24 -23.09 -18.17
N ASN A 101 22.70 -21.86 -18.03
CA ASN A 101 22.89 -21.02 -16.84
C ASN A 101 21.66 -21.03 -15.90
N HIS A 102 20.75 -21.99 -16.03
CA HIS A 102 19.49 -22.04 -15.29
C HIS A 102 19.63 -21.82 -13.77
N ASN A 103 20.66 -22.36 -13.14
CA ASN A 103 20.95 -22.24 -11.71
C ASN A 103 21.47 -20.84 -11.30
N ARG A 104 21.93 -20.02 -12.25
CA ARG A 104 22.46 -18.68 -12.04
C ARG A 104 21.43 -17.58 -12.32
N LEU A 105 20.28 -17.94 -12.92
CA LEU A 105 19.26 -17.02 -13.40
C LEU A 105 18.06 -16.86 -12.42
N GLY A 106 18.24 -17.18 -11.15
CA GLY A 106 17.23 -17.02 -10.09
C GLY A 106 16.70 -15.57 -9.95
N ASP A 107 15.67 -15.38 -9.15
CA ASP A 107 14.91 -14.12 -9.09
C ASP A 107 15.71 -12.88 -8.69
N ARG A 108 16.82 -13.03 -7.97
CA ARG A 108 17.70 -11.92 -7.54
C ARG A 108 19.05 -11.91 -8.24
N SER A 109 19.20 -12.64 -9.34
CA SER A 109 20.47 -12.76 -10.03
C SER A 109 20.84 -11.48 -10.81
N LYS A 110 22.04 -10.94 -10.55
CA LYS A 110 22.65 -9.86 -11.35
C LYS A 110 22.78 -10.30 -12.82
N ILE A 111 23.19 -11.55 -13.03
CA ILE A 111 23.39 -12.15 -14.36
C ILE A 111 22.09 -12.09 -15.16
N ARG A 112 20.94 -12.41 -14.52
CA ARG A 112 19.64 -12.29 -15.18
C ARG A 112 19.34 -10.85 -15.58
N ALA A 113 19.62 -9.88 -14.72
CA ALA A 113 19.39 -8.47 -15.02
C ALA A 113 20.24 -7.98 -16.20
N MET A 114 21.46 -8.50 -16.36
CA MET A 114 22.38 -8.14 -17.45
C MET A 114 21.97 -8.77 -18.78
N ILE A 115 21.57 -10.06 -18.78
CA ILE A 115 21.21 -10.75 -20.03
C ILE A 115 19.81 -10.37 -20.55
N MET A 116 18.88 -9.97 -19.69
CA MET A 116 17.48 -9.70 -20.08
C MET A 116 17.33 -8.66 -21.20
N PRO A 117 18.05 -7.52 -21.23
CA PRO A 117 17.96 -6.59 -22.35
C PRO A 117 18.38 -7.23 -23.69
N LEU A 118 19.43 -8.04 -23.67
CA LEU A 118 19.94 -8.74 -24.85
C LEU A 118 18.93 -9.78 -25.36
N LEU A 119 18.37 -10.61 -24.48
CA LEU A 119 17.32 -11.57 -24.84
C LEU A 119 16.10 -10.86 -25.42
N ARG A 120 15.67 -9.77 -24.80
CA ARG A 120 14.51 -9.00 -25.26
C ARG A 120 14.73 -8.39 -26.63
N LEU A 121 15.90 -7.79 -26.85
CA LEU A 121 16.22 -7.18 -28.16
C LEU A 121 16.45 -8.24 -29.24
N ALA A 122 17.19 -9.30 -28.94
CA ALA A 122 17.42 -10.39 -29.86
C ALA A 122 16.11 -11.03 -30.28
N GLY A 123 15.21 -11.32 -29.30
CA GLY A 123 13.91 -11.91 -29.58
C GLY A 123 13.02 -11.02 -30.43
N VAL A 124 12.99 -9.71 -30.19
CA VAL A 124 12.23 -8.77 -31.04
C VAL A 124 12.81 -8.71 -32.46
N VAL A 125 14.13 -8.65 -32.60
CA VAL A 125 14.79 -8.61 -33.91
C VAL A 125 14.57 -9.90 -34.68
N ASP A 126 14.56 -11.03 -34.03
CA ASP A 126 14.33 -12.34 -34.64
C ASP A 126 12.87 -12.51 -35.07
N ALA A 127 11.91 -12.20 -34.19
CA ALA A 127 10.49 -12.38 -34.45
C ALA A 127 9.89 -11.31 -35.38
N HIS A 128 10.39 -10.06 -35.36
CA HIS A 128 9.75 -8.91 -36.01
C HIS A 128 10.68 -8.13 -36.94
N GLY A 129 11.95 -8.50 -37.01
CA GLY A 129 12.95 -7.79 -37.81
C GLY A 129 13.60 -6.58 -37.10
N ARG A 130 14.68 -6.09 -37.69
CA ARG A 130 15.49 -4.99 -37.12
C ARG A 130 14.76 -3.65 -37.00
N ASP A 131 13.76 -3.41 -37.84
CA ASP A 131 12.99 -2.16 -37.83
C ASP A 131 12.02 -2.06 -36.65
N ALA A 132 11.77 -3.19 -35.96
CA ALA A 132 10.83 -3.30 -34.84
C ALA A 132 11.51 -3.18 -33.46
N GLN A 133 12.74 -2.69 -33.36
CA GLN A 133 13.52 -2.63 -32.10
C GLN A 133 12.81 -1.87 -30.96
N ASP A 134 11.94 -0.91 -31.29
CA ASP A 134 11.15 -0.17 -30.32
C ASP A 134 10.18 -1.07 -29.53
N LEU A 135 9.79 -2.21 -30.09
CA LEU A 135 8.96 -3.22 -29.39
C LEU A 135 9.72 -3.90 -28.23
N ALA A 136 11.04 -3.81 -28.17
CA ALA A 136 11.82 -4.26 -27.03
C ALA A 136 11.55 -3.42 -25.77
N ALA A 137 11.00 -2.21 -25.93
CA ALA A 137 10.66 -1.28 -24.84
C ALA A 137 11.84 -1.01 -23.89
N LEU A 138 13.04 -0.91 -24.43
CA LEU A 138 14.24 -0.59 -23.67
C LEU A 138 14.47 0.93 -23.63
N PRO A 139 14.97 1.49 -22.51
CA PRO A 139 15.40 2.88 -22.45
C PRO A 139 16.45 3.17 -23.55
N PRO A 140 16.52 4.40 -24.13
CA PRO A 140 17.38 4.70 -25.27
C PRO A 140 18.86 4.36 -25.06
N ASP A 141 19.41 4.66 -23.89
CA ASP A 141 20.83 4.36 -23.57
C ASP A 141 21.09 2.85 -23.50
N LEU A 142 20.13 2.11 -22.89
CA LEU A 142 20.21 0.66 -22.80
C LEU A 142 19.98 0.00 -24.17
N LEU A 143 19.08 0.54 -24.99
CA LEU A 143 18.86 0.08 -26.35
C LEU A 143 20.14 0.24 -27.18
N HIS A 144 20.82 1.40 -27.08
CA HIS A 144 22.07 1.65 -27.81
C HIS A 144 23.17 0.65 -27.40
N SER A 145 23.44 0.48 -26.12
CA SER A 145 24.45 -0.47 -25.63
C SER A 145 24.10 -1.93 -25.98
N THR A 146 22.84 -2.31 -25.81
CA THR A 146 22.35 -3.66 -26.16
C THR A 146 22.45 -3.93 -27.66
N ASN A 147 22.17 -2.95 -28.51
CA ASN A 147 22.36 -3.07 -29.96
C ASN A 147 23.83 -3.27 -30.34
N ALA A 148 24.76 -2.61 -29.65
CA ALA A 148 26.18 -2.84 -29.88
C ALA A 148 26.58 -4.28 -29.53
N MET A 149 26.12 -4.81 -28.39
CA MET A 149 26.32 -6.22 -28.01
C MET A 149 25.70 -7.19 -29.04
N LEU A 150 24.46 -6.94 -29.44
CA LEU A 150 23.78 -7.77 -30.43
C LEU A 150 24.54 -7.82 -31.76
N LYS A 151 25.00 -6.66 -32.26
CA LYS A 151 25.80 -6.57 -33.50
C LYS A 151 27.11 -7.34 -33.37
N GLN A 152 27.83 -7.20 -32.23
CA GLN A 152 29.05 -7.91 -31.96
C GLN A 152 28.85 -9.43 -32.00
N LEU A 153 27.80 -9.94 -31.40
CA LEU A 153 27.47 -11.39 -31.41
C LEU A 153 27.07 -11.88 -32.80
N GLN A 154 26.34 -11.08 -33.58
CA GLN A 154 25.90 -11.43 -34.94
C GLN A 154 26.99 -11.32 -35.99
N GLN A 155 28.08 -10.58 -35.72
CA GLN A 155 29.11 -10.28 -36.71
C GLN A 155 29.75 -11.53 -37.30
N GLN A 156 30.09 -12.52 -36.50
CA GLN A 156 30.71 -13.76 -36.94
C GLN A 156 29.74 -14.60 -37.79
N GLU A 157 28.49 -14.70 -37.39
CA GLU A 157 27.43 -15.37 -38.13
C GLU A 157 27.27 -14.74 -39.53
N SER A 158 27.17 -13.41 -39.57
CA SER A 158 27.06 -12.68 -40.84
C SER A 158 28.24 -12.95 -41.75
N VAL A 159 29.49 -12.88 -41.23
CA VAL A 159 30.68 -13.16 -42.01
C VAL A 159 30.68 -14.57 -42.60
N ILE A 160 30.34 -15.59 -41.78
CA ILE A 160 30.31 -16.98 -42.26
C ILE A 160 29.24 -17.16 -43.33
N LYS A 161 28.07 -16.55 -43.17
CA LYS A 161 26.97 -16.60 -44.12
C LYS A 161 27.25 -15.84 -45.42
N ASP A 162 27.92 -14.69 -45.35
CA ASP A 162 28.32 -13.88 -46.50
C ASP A 162 29.33 -14.60 -47.40
N TYR A 163 30.17 -15.48 -46.84
CA TYR A 163 31.08 -16.34 -47.59
C TYR A 163 30.51 -17.70 -47.98
N ASP A 164 29.18 -17.91 -47.79
CA ASP A 164 28.46 -19.18 -48.06
C ASP A 164 29.08 -20.43 -47.37
N ARG A 165 29.73 -20.22 -46.26
CA ARG A 165 30.39 -21.28 -45.48
C ARG A 165 29.56 -21.83 -44.33
N TRP A 166 28.32 -21.35 -44.17
CA TRP A 166 27.46 -21.77 -43.08
C TRP A 166 27.18 -23.28 -43.09
N SER A 167 27.01 -23.86 -44.28
CA SER A 167 26.76 -25.29 -44.46
C SER A 167 27.95 -26.18 -44.05
N GLU A 168 29.16 -25.64 -44.06
CA GLU A 168 30.41 -26.37 -43.75
C GLU A 168 30.82 -26.16 -42.27
N THR A 169 30.19 -25.22 -41.54
CA THR A 169 30.55 -24.88 -40.16
C THR A 169 30.15 -26.01 -39.20
N ASP A 170 31.05 -26.45 -38.33
CA ASP A 170 30.74 -27.30 -37.21
C ASP A 170 29.87 -26.56 -36.19
N LEU A 171 28.61 -26.96 -36.07
CA LEU A 171 27.65 -26.30 -35.19
C LEU A 171 28.03 -26.39 -33.72
N ALA A 172 28.65 -27.50 -33.28
CA ALA A 172 29.00 -27.69 -31.88
C ALA A 172 30.14 -26.74 -31.47
N GLU A 173 31.17 -26.63 -32.31
CA GLU A 173 32.29 -25.71 -32.11
C GLU A 173 31.80 -24.27 -32.16
N TYR A 174 30.97 -23.93 -33.16
CA TYR A 174 30.42 -22.59 -33.29
C TYR A 174 29.55 -22.18 -32.07
N ILE A 175 28.68 -23.09 -31.60
CA ILE A 175 27.87 -22.83 -30.39
C ILE A 175 28.77 -22.62 -29.18
N ALA A 176 29.81 -23.42 -28.99
CA ALA A 176 30.74 -23.28 -27.87
C ALA A 176 31.43 -21.92 -27.88
N ASP A 177 31.92 -21.48 -29.05
CA ASP A 177 32.50 -20.16 -29.22
C ASP A 177 31.54 -19.02 -28.92
N ARG A 178 30.29 -19.13 -29.39
CA ARG A 178 29.27 -18.11 -29.14
C ARG A 178 28.84 -18.06 -27.67
N LEU A 179 28.67 -19.20 -27.01
CA LEU A 179 28.41 -19.27 -25.57
C LEU A 179 29.53 -18.58 -24.78
N HIS A 180 30.78 -18.79 -25.19
CA HIS A 180 31.93 -18.12 -24.58
C HIS A 180 31.92 -16.61 -24.81
N ALA A 181 31.64 -16.16 -26.03
CA ALA A 181 31.49 -14.75 -26.33
C ALA A 181 30.35 -14.06 -25.55
N ILE A 182 29.24 -14.76 -25.30
CA ILE A 182 28.16 -14.27 -24.45
C ILE A 182 28.64 -14.17 -22.99
N ASP A 183 29.36 -15.18 -22.48
CA ASP A 183 29.93 -15.14 -21.13
C ASP A 183 30.90 -13.95 -20.98
N GLU A 184 31.76 -13.67 -21.95
CA GLU A 184 32.65 -12.52 -21.93
C GLU A 184 31.90 -11.21 -21.86
N LEU A 185 30.78 -11.06 -22.60
CA LEU A 185 29.96 -9.84 -22.57
C LEU A 185 29.18 -9.68 -21.27
N ILE A 186 28.74 -10.77 -20.66
CA ILE A 186 27.90 -10.74 -19.46
C ILE A 186 28.71 -10.70 -18.18
N TYR A 187 29.91 -11.27 -18.16
CA TYR A 187 30.77 -11.37 -16.97
C TYR A 187 31.93 -10.36 -16.99
N VAL A 188 31.85 -9.27 -17.77
CA VAL A 188 32.87 -8.21 -17.75
C VAL A 188 32.87 -7.54 -16.38
N PRO A 189 34.04 -7.46 -15.70
CA PRO A 189 34.13 -6.87 -14.35
C PRO A 189 33.65 -5.43 -14.28
N GLU A 190 33.92 -4.63 -15.30
CA GLU A 190 33.57 -3.20 -15.37
C GLU A 190 32.06 -2.97 -15.39
N ASP A 191 31.26 -3.87 -16.00
CA ASP A 191 29.82 -3.80 -15.99
C ASP A 191 29.22 -4.29 -14.66
N PHE A 192 29.96 -5.10 -13.89
CA PHE A 192 29.56 -5.50 -12.54
C PHE A 192 29.71 -4.38 -11.51
N ASP A 193 30.67 -3.48 -11.66
CA ASP A 193 30.84 -2.33 -10.78
C ASP A 193 29.70 -1.31 -10.89
N GLY A 194 28.99 -1.27 -12.03
CA GLY A 194 27.78 -0.47 -12.22
C GLY A 194 26.49 -1.11 -11.71
N PHE A 195 26.52 -2.40 -11.35
CA PHE A 195 25.38 -3.12 -10.77
C PHE A 195 25.52 -3.20 -9.26
N HIS A 196 24.93 -2.25 -8.57
CA HIS A 196 24.86 -2.29 -7.13
C HIS A 196 23.82 -3.33 -6.67
N GLU A 197 24.16 -4.02 -5.58
CA GLU A 197 23.22 -4.95 -4.98
C GLU A 197 22.05 -4.17 -4.39
N VAL A 198 20.89 -4.27 -5.03
CA VAL A 198 19.64 -3.70 -4.53
C VAL A 198 18.85 -4.80 -3.87
N GLU A 199 18.82 -4.79 -2.54
CA GLU A 199 17.99 -5.69 -1.76
C GLU A 199 16.58 -5.10 -1.66
N GLU A 200 15.61 -5.75 -2.29
CA GLU A 200 14.20 -5.42 -2.13
C GLU A 200 13.70 -5.92 -0.78
N LEU A 201 13.32 -5.01 0.11
CA LEU A 201 12.83 -5.31 1.45
C LEU A 201 11.33 -5.58 1.48
N ALA A 202 10.57 -4.80 0.70
CA ALA A 202 9.13 -4.95 0.56
C ALA A 202 8.63 -4.24 -0.70
N ARG A 203 7.47 -4.67 -1.21
CA ARG A 203 6.76 -3.99 -2.31
C ARG A 203 5.26 -4.10 -2.16
N ALA A 204 4.52 -3.13 -2.71
CA ALA A 204 3.08 -3.17 -2.83
C ALA A 204 2.60 -2.49 -4.10
N GLN A 205 1.48 -2.95 -4.62
CA GLN A 205 0.79 -2.25 -5.69
C GLN A 205 0.03 -1.05 -5.09
N ILE A 206 0.16 0.10 -5.74
CA ILE A 206 -0.52 1.35 -5.39
C ILE A 206 -1.48 1.77 -6.51
N ALA A 207 -1.98 3.01 -6.49
CA ALA A 207 -2.92 3.52 -7.49
C ALA A 207 -2.43 3.31 -8.94
N ASN A 208 -3.37 3.16 -9.87
CA ASN A 208 -3.14 3.04 -11.32
C ASN A 208 -2.22 1.89 -11.75
N GLY A 209 -2.09 0.84 -10.94
CA GLY A 209 -1.23 -0.30 -11.23
C GLY A 209 0.27 -0.03 -11.02
N SER A 210 0.63 1.15 -10.51
CA SER A 210 1.99 1.49 -10.11
C SER A 210 2.41 0.69 -8.88
N ILE A 211 3.72 0.59 -8.65
CA ILE A 211 4.32 -0.20 -7.57
C ILE A 211 5.16 0.73 -6.68
N ALA A 212 4.98 0.61 -5.38
CA ALA A 212 5.90 1.14 -4.38
C ALA A 212 6.88 0.05 -3.98
N VAL A 213 8.18 0.38 -3.95
CA VAL A 213 9.26 -0.55 -3.61
C VAL A 213 10.10 0.04 -2.49
N ALA A 214 10.26 -0.72 -1.41
CA ALA A 214 11.24 -0.42 -0.37
C ALA A 214 12.47 -1.29 -0.58
N CYS A 215 13.64 -0.67 -0.62
CA CYS A 215 14.89 -1.35 -0.87
C CYS A 215 16.04 -0.77 -0.05
N ARG A 216 17.12 -1.54 0.01
CA ARG A 216 18.40 -1.17 0.59
C ARG A 216 19.51 -1.43 -0.43
N SER A 217 20.49 -0.53 -0.50
CA SER A 217 21.68 -0.68 -1.35
C SER A 217 22.82 0.15 -0.79
N ASN A 218 24.04 -0.18 -1.20
CA ASN A 218 25.22 0.64 -0.95
C ASN A 218 25.43 1.73 -2.03
N ALA A 219 24.54 1.76 -3.03
CA ALA A 219 24.58 2.74 -4.11
C ALA A 219 23.73 3.96 -3.79
N ASP A 220 23.96 5.04 -4.52
CA ASP A 220 23.15 6.25 -4.44
C ASP A 220 21.71 6.00 -4.90
N ILE A 221 20.77 6.70 -4.28
CA ILE A 221 19.33 6.58 -4.56
C ILE A 221 19.00 6.74 -6.06
N GLU A 222 19.77 7.53 -6.79
CA GLU A 222 19.56 7.75 -8.23
C GLU A 222 19.96 6.53 -9.07
N GLN A 223 21.04 5.85 -8.68
CA GLN A 223 21.49 4.60 -9.32
C GLN A 223 20.50 3.48 -9.04
N VAL A 224 20.03 3.37 -7.78
CA VAL A 224 19.00 2.45 -7.35
C VAL A 224 17.69 2.69 -8.11
N GLN A 225 17.27 3.95 -8.25
CA GLN A 225 16.08 4.31 -9.02
C GLN A 225 16.20 3.86 -10.47
N ARG A 226 17.34 4.15 -11.14
CA ARG A 226 17.56 3.72 -12.53
C ARG A 226 17.52 2.21 -12.68
N GLN A 227 18.13 1.48 -11.74
CA GLN A 227 18.11 0.02 -11.73
C GLN A 227 16.70 -0.55 -11.52
N LEU A 228 15.92 -0.01 -10.58
CA LEU A 228 14.54 -0.42 -10.35
C LEU A 228 13.62 -0.03 -11.52
N GLN A 229 13.86 1.09 -12.18
CA GLN A 229 13.16 1.46 -13.42
C GLN A 229 13.43 0.48 -14.56
N ARG A 230 14.64 -0.09 -14.65
CA ARG A 230 14.92 -1.18 -15.61
C ARG A 230 14.13 -2.45 -15.30
N ILE A 231 13.91 -2.76 -14.01
CA ILE A 231 13.19 -3.97 -13.57
C ILE A 231 11.67 -3.79 -13.71
N TYR A 232 11.12 -2.66 -13.24
CA TYR A 232 9.68 -2.40 -13.15
C TYR A 232 9.13 -1.53 -14.26
N GLY A 233 10.01 -0.90 -15.06
CA GLY A 233 9.64 0.03 -16.12
C GLY A 233 8.86 1.23 -15.56
N GLN A 234 7.87 1.66 -16.31
CA GLN A 234 6.96 2.77 -15.91
C GLN A 234 6.03 2.41 -14.73
N ARG A 235 6.03 1.17 -14.29
CA ARG A 235 5.23 0.76 -13.12
C ARG A 235 5.86 1.16 -11.79
N LEU A 236 7.13 1.57 -11.75
CA LEU A 236 7.75 2.08 -10.54
C LEU A 236 7.15 3.44 -10.19
N GLY A 237 6.24 3.48 -9.22
CA GLY A 237 5.57 4.70 -8.77
C GLY A 237 6.29 5.41 -7.64
N ILE A 238 6.70 4.66 -6.62
CA ILE A 238 7.35 5.20 -5.42
C ILE A 238 8.55 4.32 -5.05
N LEU A 239 9.65 4.99 -4.78
CA LEU A 239 10.87 4.38 -4.24
C LEU A 239 11.02 4.78 -2.76
N ILE A 240 11.21 3.78 -1.91
CA ILE A 240 11.52 3.96 -0.49
C ILE A 240 12.90 3.35 -0.28
N PHE A 241 13.87 4.20 -0.05
CA PHE A 241 15.27 3.81 0.08
C PHE A 241 15.67 3.83 1.55
N GLN A 242 16.17 2.70 2.06
CA GLN A 242 16.71 2.59 3.41
C GLN A 242 18.16 3.06 3.44
N ASP A 243 18.42 4.14 4.17
CA ASP A 243 19.75 4.67 4.42
C ASP A 243 20.14 4.38 5.88
N GLY A 244 20.92 3.33 6.08
CA GLY A 244 21.26 2.84 7.42
C GLY A 244 20.16 1.98 8.07
N SER A 245 20.12 1.92 9.42
CA SER A 245 19.25 0.98 10.15
C SER A 245 17.82 1.49 10.36
N SER A 246 17.64 2.80 10.50
CA SER A 246 16.34 3.42 10.86
C SER A 246 15.99 4.66 10.05
N ALA A 247 16.82 5.03 9.07
CA ALA A 247 16.58 6.16 8.19
C ALA A 247 16.04 5.69 6.84
N TYR A 248 15.03 6.39 6.32
CA TYR A 248 14.44 6.12 5.01
C TYR A 248 14.25 7.42 4.25
N SER A 249 14.58 7.38 2.97
CA SER A 249 14.22 8.40 1.99
C SER A 249 13.08 7.89 1.12
N VAL A 250 12.11 8.73 0.80
CA VAL A 250 10.97 8.40 -0.04
C VAL A 250 10.97 9.30 -1.26
N ARG A 251 10.84 8.72 -2.44
CA ARG A 251 10.83 9.45 -3.72
C ARG A 251 9.66 9.01 -4.58
N GLN A 252 8.89 9.95 -5.08
CA GLN A 252 7.88 9.72 -6.10
C GLN A 252 8.56 9.68 -7.46
N VAL A 253 8.52 8.53 -8.12
CA VAL A 253 9.15 8.31 -9.43
C VAL A 253 8.15 8.61 -10.54
N ASP A 254 6.90 8.15 -10.39
CA ASP A 254 5.81 8.44 -11.31
C ASP A 254 5.09 9.73 -10.90
N ARG A 255 5.23 10.77 -11.75
CA ARG A 255 4.58 12.08 -11.52
C ARG A 255 3.08 12.08 -11.82
N ASN A 256 2.56 11.04 -12.45
CA ASN A 256 1.13 10.93 -12.80
C ASN A 256 0.31 10.23 -11.70
N LEU A 257 0.90 9.94 -10.55
CA LEU A 257 0.14 9.41 -9.42
C LEU A 257 -0.92 10.44 -8.96
N PRO A 258 -2.14 9.99 -8.61
CA PRO A 258 -3.27 10.89 -8.30
C PRO A 258 -3.10 11.66 -6.99
N VAL A 259 -2.09 11.31 -6.19
CA VAL A 259 -1.85 11.86 -4.85
C VAL A 259 -0.36 12.12 -4.67
N THR A 260 -0.01 13.15 -3.90
CA THR A 260 1.38 13.50 -3.57
C THR A 260 1.87 12.75 -2.33
N LEU A 261 3.20 12.72 -2.14
CA LEU A 261 3.83 12.09 -0.96
C LEU A 261 3.41 12.73 0.37
N GLU A 262 2.90 13.96 0.38
CA GLU A 262 2.40 14.61 1.61
C GLU A 262 1.38 13.73 2.33
N ARG A 263 0.49 13.08 1.58
CA ARG A 263 -0.51 12.16 2.13
C ARG A 263 0.13 10.90 2.73
N ALA A 264 1.22 10.42 2.14
CA ALA A 264 2.00 9.33 2.71
C ALA A 264 2.68 9.74 4.01
N TYR A 265 3.25 10.96 4.07
CA TYR A 265 3.83 11.48 5.32
C TYR A 265 2.78 11.64 6.42
N GLU A 266 1.59 12.13 6.10
CA GLU A 266 0.48 12.21 7.07
C GLU A 266 0.17 10.83 7.67
N ARG A 267 0.11 9.80 6.84
CA ARG A 267 -0.16 8.42 7.27
C ARG A 267 0.98 7.84 8.09
N LEU A 268 2.22 7.97 7.63
CA LEU A 268 3.42 7.54 8.34
C LEU A 268 3.56 8.21 9.70
N ASN A 269 3.31 9.52 9.78
CA ASN A 269 3.34 10.27 11.03
C ASN A 269 2.30 9.80 12.05
N LEU A 270 1.17 9.26 11.62
CA LEU A 270 0.16 8.69 12.52
C LEU A 270 0.57 7.31 13.06
N LEU A 271 1.26 6.52 12.23
CA LEU A 271 1.63 5.14 12.56
C LEU A 271 2.94 5.03 13.32
N ASP A 272 3.91 5.92 13.04
CA ASP A 272 5.26 5.83 13.58
C ASP A 272 5.32 6.24 15.07
N PRO A 273 5.68 5.32 15.97
CA PRO A 273 5.86 5.64 17.38
C PRO A 273 7.04 6.59 17.67
N ALA A 274 8.03 6.65 16.77
CA ALA A 274 9.19 7.55 16.90
C ALA A 274 8.81 9.03 16.69
N VAL A 275 7.67 9.29 16.03
CA VAL A 275 7.18 10.66 15.82
C VAL A 275 6.61 11.22 17.12
N THR A 276 7.33 12.17 17.70
CA THR A 276 6.85 12.97 18.83
C THR A 276 6.16 14.24 18.31
N GLY A 277 5.36 14.91 19.16
CA GLY A 277 4.58 16.08 18.75
C GLY A 277 5.41 17.31 18.29
N ALA A 278 6.73 17.28 18.40
CA ALA A 278 7.61 18.33 17.90
C ALA A 278 7.60 18.36 16.36
N SER A 279 7.39 19.52 15.77
CA SER A 279 7.23 19.71 14.31
C SER A 279 8.46 19.30 13.48
N GLU A 280 9.64 19.29 14.09
CA GLU A 280 10.92 19.04 13.39
C GLU A 280 11.30 17.57 13.28
N ASN A 281 10.70 16.67 14.08
CA ASN A 281 11.07 15.24 14.09
C ASN A 281 9.92 14.39 13.57
N ARG A 282 9.64 14.52 12.27
CA ARG A 282 8.52 13.89 11.58
C ARG A 282 8.92 13.43 10.18
N TRP A 283 8.15 12.51 9.63
CA TRP A 283 8.17 12.25 8.19
C TRP A 283 7.75 13.52 7.47
N SER A 284 8.61 14.04 6.63
CA SER A 284 8.40 15.31 5.92
C SER A 284 9.24 15.41 4.67
N GLY A 285 8.84 16.31 3.78
CA GLY A 285 9.55 16.60 2.53
C GLY A 285 8.68 17.44 1.61
N SER A 286 9.05 17.44 0.33
CA SER A 286 8.26 18.02 -0.74
C SER A 286 7.18 17.03 -1.23
N THR A 287 6.45 17.42 -2.27
CA THR A 287 5.43 16.60 -2.91
C THR A 287 5.99 15.33 -3.57
N ASP A 288 7.28 15.32 -3.91
CA ASP A 288 7.97 14.29 -4.69
C ASP A 288 9.16 13.65 -3.97
N MET A 289 9.68 14.26 -2.89
CA MET A 289 10.78 13.74 -2.10
C MET A 289 10.62 14.03 -0.62
N GLY A 290 10.94 13.05 0.23
CA GLY A 290 10.96 13.22 1.68
C GLY A 290 11.75 12.15 2.42
N ALA A 291 11.74 12.27 3.75
CA ALA A 291 12.51 11.39 4.61
C ALA A 291 11.80 11.10 5.92
N SER A 292 12.26 10.02 6.57
CA SER A 292 11.90 9.68 7.94
C SER A 292 12.38 10.75 8.94
N PRO A 293 11.90 10.72 10.20
CA PRO A 293 12.33 11.66 11.24
C PRO A 293 13.86 11.75 11.36
N ARG A 294 14.44 12.93 11.16
CA ARG A 294 15.90 13.10 11.05
C ARG A 294 16.67 12.81 12.35
N LYS A 295 16.04 13.09 13.52
CA LYS A 295 16.73 12.96 14.82
C LYS A 295 16.64 11.53 15.40
N THR A 296 15.52 10.87 15.23
CA THR A 296 15.25 9.56 15.84
C THR A 296 15.26 8.40 14.83
N GLY A 297 15.22 8.71 13.54
CA GLY A 297 14.86 7.70 12.54
C GLY A 297 13.41 7.24 12.71
N THR A 298 13.07 6.09 12.17
CA THR A 298 11.75 5.46 12.29
C THR A 298 11.83 4.12 13.02
N ASN A 299 10.76 3.79 13.75
CA ASN A 299 10.56 2.48 14.35
C ASN A 299 9.68 1.56 13.47
N LEU A 300 9.29 2.02 12.29
CA LEU A 300 8.51 1.22 11.34
C LEU A 300 9.44 0.32 10.53
N SER A 301 9.03 -0.93 10.32
CA SER A 301 9.69 -1.81 9.36
C SER A 301 9.39 -1.39 7.91
N ALA A 302 10.22 -1.83 6.96
CA ALA A 302 10.01 -1.57 5.53
C ALA A 302 8.61 -2.02 5.06
N THR A 303 8.12 -3.16 5.57
CA THR A 303 6.78 -3.67 5.28
C THR A 303 5.67 -2.73 5.80
N GLN A 304 5.84 -2.19 7.02
CA GLN A 304 4.88 -1.24 7.59
C GLN A 304 4.89 0.10 6.85
N ILE A 305 6.06 0.55 6.39
CA ILE A 305 6.19 1.78 5.59
C ILE A 305 5.50 1.60 4.24
N ILE A 306 5.76 0.49 3.54
CA ILE A 306 5.12 0.18 2.25
C ILE A 306 3.60 0.10 2.40
N GLU A 307 3.11 -0.55 3.45
CA GLU A 307 1.67 -0.65 3.71
C GLU A 307 1.04 0.72 3.97
N ALA A 308 1.70 1.57 4.77
CA ALA A 308 1.26 2.93 5.01
C ALA A 308 1.21 3.77 3.73
N VAL A 309 2.19 3.61 2.84
CA VAL A 309 2.22 4.24 1.52
C VAL A 309 1.08 3.71 0.66
N ARG A 310 0.88 2.39 0.60
CA ARG A 310 -0.24 1.77 -0.13
C ARG A 310 -1.58 2.36 0.31
N GLU A 311 -1.82 2.43 1.63
CA GLU A 311 -3.04 2.99 2.20
C GLU A 311 -3.22 4.48 1.90
N ALA A 312 -2.12 5.26 1.84
CA ALA A 312 -2.18 6.67 1.51
C ALA A 312 -2.61 6.93 0.07
N PHE A 313 -2.28 6.04 -0.85
CA PHE A 313 -2.64 6.11 -2.27
C PHE A 313 -3.94 5.35 -2.61
N TRP A 314 -4.57 4.73 -1.62
CA TRP A 314 -5.83 4.03 -1.79
C TRP A 314 -7.02 4.96 -1.57
N GLU A 315 -7.98 4.92 -2.48
CA GLU A 315 -9.27 5.58 -2.35
C GLU A 315 -10.34 4.55 -2.00
N PRO A 316 -10.98 4.67 -0.80
CA PRO A 316 -11.97 3.69 -0.37
C PRO A 316 -13.22 3.76 -1.25
N SER A 317 -13.69 2.61 -1.68
CA SER A 317 -15.00 2.47 -2.31
C SER A 317 -16.12 2.62 -1.28
N LEU A 318 -17.36 2.85 -1.74
CA LEU A 318 -18.52 2.88 -0.82
C LEU A 318 -18.70 1.56 -0.05
N VAL A 319 -18.32 0.44 -0.66
CA VAL A 319 -18.38 -0.88 0.01
C VAL A 319 -17.41 -0.93 1.18
N ASP A 320 -16.20 -0.40 1.02
CA ASP A 320 -15.20 -0.34 2.10
C ASP A 320 -15.68 0.53 3.25
N VAL A 321 -16.29 1.68 2.93
CA VAL A 321 -16.88 2.59 3.92
C VAL A 321 -18.00 1.90 4.70
N ILE A 322 -18.94 1.25 4.01
CA ILE A 322 -20.05 0.52 4.63
C ILE A 322 -19.54 -0.64 5.50
N SER A 323 -18.52 -1.36 5.04
CA SER A 323 -17.93 -2.49 5.79
C SER A 323 -17.26 -2.09 7.10
N ALA A 324 -16.84 -0.82 7.23
CA ALA A 324 -16.26 -0.29 8.47
C ALA A 324 -17.30 0.06 9.55
N ILE A 325 -18.56 0.33 9.16
CA ILE A 325 -19.62 0.79 10.07
C ILE A 325 -19.96 -0.23 11.17
N PRO A 326 -20.17 -1.55 10.92
CA PRO A 326 -20.60 -2.50 11.95
C PRO A 326 -19.66 -2.54 13.15
N ARG A 327 -18.35 -2.45 12.92
CA ARG A 327 -17.37 -2.44 14.02
C ARG A 327 -17.41 -1.13 14.81
N ALA A 328 -17.57 0.00 14.14
CA ALA A 328 -17.73 1.29 14.80
C ALA A 328 -19.00 1.31 15.68
N LEU A 329 -20.10 0.76 15.15
CA LEU A 329 -21.35 0.55 15.91
C LEU A 329 -21.15 -0.37 17.12
N PHE A 330 -20.42 -1.48 16.95
CA PHE A 330 -20.12 -2.40 18.07
C PHE A 330 -19.34 -1.70 19.19
N LEU A 331 -18.33 -0.90 18.85
CA LEU A 331 -17.56 -0.13 19.83
C LEU A 331 -18.42 0.93 20.51
N ALA A 332 -19.26 1.64 19.76
CA ALA A 332 -20.21 2.62 20.31
C ALA A 332 -21.20 1.95 21.26
N ALA A 333 -21.82 0.86 20.84
CA ALA A 333 -22.78 0.11 21.64
C ALA A 333 -22.16 -0.43 22.94
N GLY A 334 -20.95 -1.01 22.85
CA GLY A 334 -20.25 -1.56 24.02
C GLY A 334 -19.99 -0.52 25.11
N ALA A 335 -19.78 0.75 24.76
CA ALA A 335 -19.62 1.83 25.73
C ALA A 335 -20.94 2.46 26.17
N LEU A 336 -21.91 2.63 25.25
CA LEU A 336 -23.16 3.34 25.51
C LEU A 336 -24.23 2.47 26.18
N LEU A 337 -24.34 1.21 25.83
CA LEU A 337 -25.42 0.34 26.38
C LEU A 337 -25.38 0.21 27.91
N PRO A 338 -24.24 0.06 28.58
CA PRO A 338 -24.21 0.02 30.04
C PRO A 338 -24.73 1.33 30.68
N ALA A 339 -24.34 2.49 30.10
CA ALA A 339 -24.79 3.78 30.58
C ALA A 339 -26.29 4.01 30.35
N LEU A 340 -26.81 3.65 29.18
CA LEU A 340 -28.24 3.72 28.86
C LEU A 340 -29.07 2.77 29.72
N ALA A 341 -28.58 1.56 30.00
CA ALA A 341 -29.23 0.61 30.88
C ALA A 341 -29.38 1.18 32.30
N LEU A 342 -28.34 1.85 32.81
CA LEU A 342 -28.39 2.52 34.12
C LEU A 342 -29.41 3.66 34.16
N ILE A 343 -29.54 4.45 33.09
CA ILE A 343 -30.57 5.49 32.98
C ILE A 343 -31.96 4.84 33.00
N PHE A 344 -32.14 3.78 32.21
CA PHE A 344 -33.41 3.08 32.11
C PHE A 344 -33.83 2.47 33.46
N VAL A 345 -32.93 1.72 34.13
CA VAL A 345 -33.16 1.14 35.45
C VAL A 345 -33.39 2.24 36.48
N GLY A 346 -32.60 3.31 36.46
CA GLY A 346 -32.78 4.45 37.35
C GLY A 346 -34.14 5.12 37.18
N ASN A 347 -34.61 5.30 35.96
CA ASN A 347 -35.96 5.82 35.68
C ASN A 347 -37.05 4.87 36.23
N LEU A 348 -36.90 3.55 36.02
CA LEU A 348 -37.86 2.54 36.52
C LEU A 348 -37.92 2.53 38.04
N LEU A 349 -36.78 2.61 38.74
CA LEU A 349 -36.72 2.62 40.19
C LEU A 349 -37.25 3.95 40.77
N ARG A 350 -36.98 5.04 40.10
CA ARG A 350 -37.51 6.37 40.49
C ARG A 350 -39.03 6.43 40.39
N ASP A 351 -39.62 5.81 39.36
CA ASP A 351 -41.08 5.76 39.21
C ASP A 351 -41.74 4.91 40.30
N ARG A 352 -40.97 4.07 40.97
CA ARG A 352 -41.40 3.27 42.14
C ARG A 352 -41.01 3.91 43.49
N GLY A 353 -40.43 5.12 43.49
CA GLY A 353 -40.08 5.86 44.71
C GLY A 353 -38.75 5.48 45.36
N TYR A 354 -37.90 4.68 44.70
CA TYR A 354 -36.69 4.13 45.34
C TYR A 354 -35.41 4.95 45.17
N ILE A 355 -35.27 5.81 44.14
CA ILE A 355 -34.03 6.55 43.91
C ILE A 355 -34.33 8.00 43.46
N ALA A 356 -33.67 8.97 44.09
CA ALA A 356 -33.71 10.36 43.70
C ALA A 356 -32.50 10.72 42.87
N GLY A 357 -32.72 11.01 41.57
CA GLY A 357 -31.83 11.88 40.74
C GLY A 357 -30.44 11.40 40.34
N GLU A 358 -29.81 10.45 41.02
CA GLU A 358 -28.37 10.11 40.85
C GLU A 358 -28.04 9.17 39.69
N SER A 359 -29.04 8.55 39.06
CA SER A 359 -28.83 7.56 37.98
C SER A 359 -28.15 8.15 36.73
N VAL A 360 -28.40 9.42 36.43
CA VAL A 360 -27.79 10.10 35.28
C VAL A 360 -26.29 10.33 35.54
N LEU A 361 -25.91 10.78 36.74
CA LEU A 361 -24.52 10.98 37.08
C LEU A 361 -23.75 9.64 37.05
N LEU A 362 -24.32 8.61 37.65
CA LEU A 362 -23.73 7.27 37.64
C LEU A 362 -23.53 6.75 36.20
N SER A 363 -24.50 7.01 35.30
CA SER A 363 -24.39 6.64 33.89
C SER A 363 -23.26 7.40 33.18
N VAL A 364 -23.09 8.69 33.46
CA VAL A 364 -21.99 9.49 32.93
C VAL A 364 -20.64 8.98 33.46
N VAL A 365 -20.54 8.63 34.73
CA VAL A 365 -19.33 8.01 35.31
C VAL A 365 -19.01 6.68 34.64
N VAL A 366 -19.98 5.78 34.49
CA VAL A 366 -19.80 4.50 33.83
C VAL A 366 -19.37 4.69 32.37
N LEU A 367 -20.00 5.62 31.64
CA LEU A 367 -19.59 5.95 30.28
C LEU A 367 -18.14 6.47 30.22
N THR A 368 -17.76 7.32 31.18
CA THR A 368 -16.39 7.87 31.24
C THR A 368 -15.36 6.77 31.50
N VAL A 369 -15.63 5.89 32.43
CA VAL A 369 -14.75 4.77 32.77
C VAL A 369 -14.63 3.78 31.60
N THR A 370 -15.74 3.38 31.00
CA THR A 370 -15.73 2.44 29.86
C THR A 370 -15.04 3.05 28.64
N ALA A 371 -15.32 4.30 28.30
CA ALA A 371 -14.62 5.03 27.23
C ALA A 371 -13.14 5.17 27.52
N GLY A 372 -12.77 5.47 28.77
CA GLY A 372 -11.38 5.58 29.22
C GLY A 372 -10.60 4.26 29.10
N ILE A 373 -11.18 3.14 29.52
CA ILE A 373 -10.58 1.80 29.40
C ILE A 373 -10.39 1.43 27.92
N LEU A 374 -11.42 1.61 27.09
CA LEU A 374 -11.33 1.34 25.64
C LEU A 374 -10.28 2.23 24.99
N PHE A 375 -10.27 3.52 25.29
CA PHE A 375 -9.29 4.45 24.77
C PHE A 375 -7.86 4.06 25.19
N TRP A 376 -7.62 3.78 26.46
CA TRP A 376 -6.32 3.38 26.97
C TRP A 376 -5.80 2.11 26.30
N SER A 377 -6.68 1.10 26.13
CA SER A 377 -6.31 -0.15 25.47
C SER A 377 -5.88 0.03 24.02
N LYS A 378 -6.53 0.97 23.31
CA LYS A 378 -6.23 1.31 21.91
C LYS A 378 -5.02 2.25 21.78
N ALA A 379 -4.94 3.27 22.66
CA ALA A 379 -3.88 4.26 22.64
C ALA A 379 -2.50 3.65 22.94
N ARG A 380 -2.42 2.61 23.75
CA ARG A 380 -1.17 1.87 23.98
C ARG A 380 -0.60 1.22 22.73
N ARG A 381 -1.49 0.74 21.82
CA ARG A 381 -1.08 0.03 20.60
C ARG A 381 -0.77 1.00 19.44
N ALA A 382 -1.52 2.07 19.33
CA ALA A 382 -1.41 3.04 18.25
C ALA A 382 -1.70 4.47 18.77
N PRO A 383 -0.76 5.10 19.48
CA PRO A 383 -1.00 6.39 20.12
C PRO A 383 -1.35 7.49 19.13
N GLY A 384 -0.70 7.55 17.96
CA GLY A 384 -0.99 8.54 16.93
C GLY A 384 -2.38 8.41 16.34
N LEU A 385 -2.81 7.17 16.02
CA LEU A 385 -4.15 6.91 15.48
C LEU A 385 -5.27 7.25 16.46
N ASN A 386 -5.04 7.09 17.76
CA ASN A 386 -6.02 7.40 18.79
C ASN A 386 -5.89 8.82 19.36
N GLY A 387 -4.91 9.59 18.90
CA GLY A 387 -4.70 10.98 19.31
C GLY A 387 -4.08 11.15 20.71
N TRP A 388 -3.38 10.16 21.21
CA TRP A 388 -2.63 10.24 22.48
C TRP A 388 -1.24 10.84 22.23
N ARG A 389 -1.20 12.13 21.86
CA ARG A 389 0.02 12.90 21.58
C ARG A 389 -0.15 14.34 22.02
N VAL A 390 0.98 15.04 22.21
CA VAL A 390 0.99 16.48 22.44
C VAL A 390 0.55 17.19 21.14
N PRO A 391 -0.25 18.27 21.21
CA PRO A 391 -0.69 19.01 20.03
C PRO A 391 0.50 19.46 19.17
N ALA A 392 0.43 19.18 17.87
CA ALA A 392 1.46 19.61 16.92
C ALA A 392 1.38 21.11 16.60
N ASN A 393 0.17 21.68 16.63
CA ASN A 393 -0.09 23.10 16.34
C ASN A 393 -1.46 23.53 16.88
N PHE A 394 -1.74 24.84 16.81
CA PHE A 394 -3.02 25.44 17.18
C PHE A 394 -3.98 25.65 16.00
N GLY A 395 -3.68 25.12 14.81
CA GLY A 395 -4.53 25.25 13.61
C GLY A 395 -5.96 24.72 13.77
N TRP A 396 -6.20 23.90 14.80
CA TRP A 396 -7.53 23.41 15.15
C TRP A 396 -8.50 24.51 15.61
N LEU A 397 -8.02 25.66 16.08
CA LEU A 397 -8.88 26.80 16.46
C LEU A 397 -9.74 27.32 15.30
N SER A 398 -9.32 27.10 14.06
CA SER A 398 -10.09 27.47 12.87
C SER A 398 -11.47 26.79 12.74
N VAL A 399 -11.72 25.71 13.47
CA VAL A 399 -13.03 25.01 13.49
C VAL A 399 -13.93 25.50 14.65
N LEU A 400 -13.46 26.39 15.52
CA LEU A 400 -14.24 26.91 16.65
C LEU A 400 -15.59 27.52 16.25
N PRO A 401 -15.70 28.35 15.18
CA PRO A 401 -17.00 28.88 14.77
C PRO A 401 -18.02 27.79 14.42
N ALA A 402 -17.60 26.77 13.69
CA ALA A 402 -18.48 25.65 13.33
C ALA A 402 -18.90 24.81 14.56
N ALA A 403 -18.00 24.63 15.52
CA ALA A 403 -18.30 23.96 16.78
C ALA A 403 -19.31 24.73 17.61
N LEU A 404 -19.18 26.06 17.70
CA LEU A 404 -20.13 26.92 18.40
C LEU A 404 -21.50 26.90 17.73
N ILE A 405 -21.60 26.98 16.40
CA ILE A 405 -22.86 26.86 15.67
C ILE A 405 -23.55 25.54 15.99
N GLY A 406 -22.80 24.41 15.93
CA GLY A 406 -23.35 23.08 16.26
C GLY A 406 -23.84 23.01 17.72
N ALA A 407 -23.06 23.52 18.65
CA ALA A 407 -23.42 23.54 20.07
C ALA A 407 -24.65 24.43 20.34
N ILE A 408 -24.75 25.59 19.75
CA ILE A 408 -25.90 26.51 19.87
C ILE A 408 -27.14 25.84 19.28
N ALA A 409 -27.06 25.30 18.08
CA ALA A 409 -28.20 24.64 17.43
C ALA A 409 -28.71 23.44 18.25
N GLY A 410 -27.80 22.62 18.82
CA GLY A 410 -28.17 21.47 19.63
C GLY A 410 -28.53 21.77 21.09
N GLY A 411 -28.01 22.86 21.64
CA GLY A 411 -28.12 23.18 23.07
C GLY A 411 -29.18 24.19 23.43
N ILE A 412 -29.22 25.33 22.71
CA ILE A 412 -30.13 26.44 23.06
C ILE A 412 -31.50 26.28 22.41
N TRP A 413 -31.55 25.82 21.17
CA TRP A 413 -32.79 25.76 20.38
C TRP A 413 -33.58 24.47 20.59
N ALA A 414 -33.09 23.51 21.41
CA ALA A 414 -33.83 22.33 21.79
C ALA A 414 -34.43 22.47 23.20
N PRO A 415 -35.64 23.03 23.34
CA PRO A 415 -36.33 23.07 24.63
C PRO A 415 -36.56 21.62 25.11
N GLY A 416 -36.01 21.31 26.26
CA GLY A 416 -36.02 19.93 26.80
C GLY A 416 -34.70 19.17 26.68
N SER A 417 -33.59 19.78 26.16
CA SER A 417 -32.25 19.17 26.23
C SER A 417 -31.90 18.78 27.67
N VAL A 418 -31.05 17.75 27.80
CA VAL A 418 -30.57 17.27 29.12
C VAL A 418 -30.06 18.42 29.96
N ALA A 419 -29.41 19.41 29.34
CA ALA A 419 -28.95 20.63 29.97
C ALA A 419 -30.12 21.51 30.51
N TYR A 420 -31.27 21.54 29.84
CA TYR A 420 -32.44 22.32 30.26
C TYR A 420 -33.16 21.71 31.46
N ARG A 421 -33.26 20.38 31.55
CA ARG A 421 -33.94 19.68 32.66
C ARG A 421 -33.04 19.48 33.90
N MET A 422 -31.75 19.53 33.78
CA MET A 422 -30.80 19.48 34.90
C MET A 422 -30.82 20.77 35.79
N GLY A 423 -31.63 21.75 35.49
CA GLY A 423 -31.56 23.09 36.10
C GLY A 423 -32.56 23.42 37.21
N SER A 424 -33.43 22.48 37.62
CA SER A 424 -34.51 22.91 38.56
C SER A 424 -34.21 22.47 39.95
N ASP A 425 -33.64 21.93 40.65
CA ASP A 425 -33.53 21.70 42.09
C ASP A 425 -32.31 20.91 42.55
N ASN A 426 -31.44 21.51 43.36
CA ASN A 426 -30.23 20.93 44.04
C ASN A 426 -29.11 20.39 43.12
N LEU A 427 -29.00 20.85 41.90
CA LEU A 427 -28.23 20.25 40.83
C LEU A 427 -26.83 20.91 40.61
N SER A 428 -26.42 21.93 41.36
CA SER A 428 -25.21 22.69 41.03
C SER A 428 -23.92 21.85 41.03
N GLN A 429 -23.75 20.93 41.96
CA GLN A 429 -22.57 20.06 42.02
C GLN A 429 -22.66 18.91 41.00
N LEU A 430 -23.82 18.30 40.83
CA LEU A 430 -24.10 17.25 39.85
C LEU A 430 -23.98 17.77 38.41
N THR A 431 -24.43 19.00 38.17
CA THR A 431 -24.33 19.68 36.86
C THR A 431 -22.85 19.95 36.51
N GLY A 432 -22.06 20.40 37.48
CA GLY A 432 -20.65 20.65 37.28
C GLY A 432 -19.88 19.37 36.93
N ALA A 433 -20.10 18.27 37.66
CA ALA A 433 -19.46 16.99 37.37
C ALA A 433 -19.88 16.41 35.99
N ALA A 434 -21.17 16.48 35.65
CA ALA A 434 -21.66 16.05 34.35
C ALA A 434 -21.12 16.92 33.20
N ALA A 435 -21.04 18.24 33.41
CA ALA A 435 -20.47 19.17 32.41
C ALA A 435 -18.99 18.95 32.12
N LEU A 436 -18.22 18.37 33.06
CA LEU A 436 -16.82 18.00 32.83
C LEU A 436 -16.67 16.59 32.26
N LEU A 437 -17.40 15.61 32.82
CA LEU A 437 -17.22 14.20 32.50
C LEU A 437 -17.85 13.80 31.15
N LEU A 438 -19.03 14.34 30.80
CA LEU A 438 -19.73 13.96 29.58
C LEU A 438 -18.98 14.38 28.31
N PRO A 439 -18.45 15.63 28.20
CA PRO A 439 -17.55 15.99 27.10
C PRO A 439 -16.31 15.08 27.03
N LEU A 440 -15.67 14.84 28.16
CA LEU A 440 -14.51 13.94 28.19
C LEU A 440 -14.84 12.54 27.70
N ALA A 441 -15.91 11.93 28.24
CA ALA A 441 -16.35 10.59 27.85
C ALA A 441 -16.67 10.49 26.35
N SER A 442 -17.40 11.47 25.83
CA SER A 442 -17.80 11.51 24.43
C SER A 442 -16.60 11.69 23.50
N GLU A 443 -15.64 12.55 23.84
CA GLU A 443 -14.46 12.73 23.00
C GLU A 443 -13.53 11.49 23.06
N LEU A 444 -13.33 10.89 24.25
CA LEU A 444 -12.59 9.64 24.37
C LEU A 444 -13.21 8.54 23.50
N LEU A 445 -14.52 8.39 23.53
CA LEU A 445 -15.21 7.35 22.76
C LEU A 445 -15.22 7.65 21.26
N PHE A 446 -15.74 8.81 20.86
CA PHE A 446 -15.99 9.08 19.44
C PHE A 446 -14.74 9.53 18.69
N ARG A 447 -13.87 10.34 19.29
CA ARG A 447 -12.66 10.86 18.63
C ARG A 447 -11.40 10.07 18.99
N GLY A 448 -11.37 9.47 20.18
CA GLY A 448 -10.29 8.58 20.57
C GLY A 448 -10.45 7.18 19.99
N VAL A 449 -11.50 6.46 20.41
CA VAL A 449 -11.69 5.04 20.08
C VAL A 449 -12.24 4.84 18.68
N ILE A 450 -13.42 5.42 18.38
CA ILE A 450 -14.15 5.12 17.13
C ILE A 450 -13.41 5.73 15.93
N LEU A 451 -13.08 7.01 15.96
CA LEU A 451 -12.35 7.65 14.87
C LEU A 451 -10.97 7.02 14.70
N GLY A 452 -10.27 6.69 15.79
CA GLY A 452 -8.98 5.99 15.73
C GLY A 452 -9.09 4.60 15.11
N ASP A 453 -10.12 3.82 15.45
CA ASP A 453 -10.37 2.50 14.84
C ASP A 453 -10.76 2.60 13.36
N LEU A 454 -11.61 3.56 13.00
CA LEU A 454 -11.95 3.85 11.61
C LEU A 454 -10.73 4.28 10.80
N ALA A 455 -9.83 5.06 11.40
CA ALA A 455 -8.58 5.51 10.77
C ALA A 455 -7.59 4.37 10.49
N THR A 456 -7.74 3.20 11.09
CA THR A 456 -6.98 2.00 10.71
C THR A 456 -7.45 1.39 9.40
N ARG A 457 -8.66 1.72 8.94
CA ARG A 457 -9.31 1.11 7.78
C ARG A 457 -9.61 2.08 6.65
N LEU A 458 -9.81 3.33 6.98
CA LEU A 458 -10.18 4.38 6.04
C LEU A 458 -9.18 5.54 6.16
N PRO A 459 -8.73 6.14 5.04
CA PRO A 459 -7.75 7.21 5.07
C PRO A 459 -8.32 8.47 5.74
N ILE A 460 -7.49 9.11 6.57
CA ILE A 460 -7.76 10.45 7.10
C ILE A 460 -7.26 11.48 6.08
N GLN A 461 -8.06 12.48 5.76
CA GLN A 461 -7.65 13.59 4.90
C GLN A 461 -7.50 14.88 5.73
N LYS A 462 -6.25 15.29 5.94
CA LYS A 462 -5.94 16.52 6.71
C LYS A 462 -5.93 17.76 5.86
N SER A 463 -5.33 17.71 4.68
CA SER A 463 -5.04 18.84 3.80
C SER A 463 -6.05 18.99 2.67
N GLY A 464 -6.49 20.25 2.41
CA GLY A 464 -7.07 20.71 1.14
C GLY A 464 -8.39 20.12 0.66
N GLY A 465 -8.91 19.09 1.30
CA GLY A 465 -10.11 18.39 0.85
C GLY A 465 -11.41 18.93 1.48
N ALA A 466 -12.52 18.73 0.79
CA ALA A 466 -13.84 18.98 1.35
C ALA A 466 -14.05 18.12 2.61
N TRP A 467 -14.72 18.67 3.62
CA TRP A 467 -14.91 18.04 4.95
C TRP A 467 -15.52 16.62 4.89
N TRP A 468 -16.35 16.34 3.89
CA TRP A 468 -16.99 15.04 3.66
C TRP A 468 -16.04 13.96 3.11
N ARG A 469 -14.82 14.29 2.73
CA ARG A 469 -13.86 13.31 2.24
C ARG A 469 -13.16 12.51 3.36
N SER A 470 -13.24 13.00 4.61
CA SER A 470 -12.74 12.23 5.76
C SER A 470 -13.83 11.33 6.33
N TRP A 471 -14.00 10.17 5.74
CA TRP A 471 -14.99 9.19 6.18
C TRP A 471 -14.91 8.83 7.67
N PRO A 472 -13.72 8.66 8.29
CA PRO A 472 -13.63 8.42 9.73
C PRO A 472 -14.31 9.50 10.55
N THR A 473 -14.11 10.77 10.19
CA THR A 473 -14.75 11.92 10.87
C THR A 473 -16.25 11.95 10.65
N VAL A 474 -16.73 11.72 9.42
CA VAL A 474 -18.17 11.74 9.08
C VAL A 474 -18.91 10.63 9.81
N ILE A 475 -18.40 9.39 9.78
CA ILE A 475 -19.03 8.24 10.48
C ILE A 475 -19.02 8.47 11.99
N SER A 476 -17.90 8.91 12.57
CA SER A 476 -17.81 9.20 14.00
C SER A 476 -18.78 10.32 14.43
N ALA A 477 -18.95 11.36 13.61
CA ALA A 477 -19.91 12.45 13.87
C ALA A 477 -21.35 11.97 13.76
N ALA A 478 -21.68 11.11 12.80
CA ALA A 478 -23.02 10.53 12.68
C ALA A 478 -23.38 9.64 13.87
N LEU A 479 -22.42 8.81 14.34
CA LEU A 479 -22.61 7.98 15.53
C LEU A 479 -22.76 8.83 16.81
N TYR A 480 -21.99 9.92 16.93
CA TYR A 480 -22.12 10.88 18.02
C TYR A 480 -23.49 11.56 18.02
N ALA A 481 -23.96 11.98 16.85
CA ALA A 481 -25.30 12.58 16.69
C ALA A 481 -26.41 11.59 17.09
N ALA A 482 -26.34 10.36 16.62
CA ALA A 482 -27.28 9.28 17.00
C ALA A 482 -27.27 9.01 18.51
N ALA A 483 -26.07 8.94 19.13
CA ALA A 483 -25.93 8.77 20.57
C ALA A 483 -26.53 9.95 21.36
N SER A 484 -26.34 11.17 20.87
CA SER A 484 -26.91 12.37 21.49
C SER A 484 -28.44 12.39 21.46
N VAL A 485 -29.03 11.95 20.35
CA VAL A 485 -30.49 11.78 20.22
C VAL A 485 -31.00 10.66 21.14
N LEU A 486 -30.32 9.50 21.18
CA LEU A 486 -30.67 8.40 22.07
C LEU A 486 -30.62 8.79 23.55
N LEU A 487 -29.58 9.54 23.94
CA LEU A 487 -29.46 10.05 25.31
C LEU A 487 -30.60 11.04 25.62
N TYR A 488 -30.95 11.93 24.70
CA TYR A 488 -32.09 12.82 24.85
C TYR A 488 -33.39 12.04 25.05
N LEU A 489 -33.67 11.08 24.19
CA LEU A 489 -34.88 10.27 24.26
C LEU A 489 -34.98 9.44 25.56
N SER A 490 -33.83 8.96 26.08
CA SER A 490 -33.78 8.19 27.33
C SER A 490 -34.09 9.04 28.58
N VAL A 491 -33.85 10.35 28.51
CA VAL A 491 -34.08 11.30 29.61
C VAL A 491 -35.40 12.08 29.42
N ALA A 492 -35.87 12.24 28.18
CA ALA A 492 -37.11 12.95 27.86
C ALA A 492 -38.32 12.14 28.32
N ARG A 493 -39.01 12.64 29.35
CA ARG A 493 -40.31 12.09 29.79
C ARG A 493 -41.44 12.88 29.13
N GLY A 494 -42.23 12.27 28.29
CA GLY A 494 -43.38 12.90 27.63
C GLY A 494 -43.29 12.88 26.11
N GLU A 495 -44.06 13.71 25.43
CA GLU A 495 -44.18 13.74 23.99
C GLU A 495 -42.80 13.90 23.32
N ILE A 496 -42.44 12.98 22.42
CA ILE A 496 -41.24 13.03 21.60
C ILE A 496 -41.40 14.21 20.67
N GLN A 497 -40.67 15.30 20.96
CA GLN A 497 -40.64 16.46 20.08
C GLN A 497 -39.68 16.18 18.92
N ILE A 498 -40.24 15.83 17.77
CA ILE A 498 -39.47 15.53 16.55
C ILE A 498 -38.51 16.69 16.21
N ILE A 499 -38.97 17.93 16.33
CA ILE A 499 -38.14 19.13 16.04
C ILE A 499 -36.94 19.18 16.99
N SER A 500 -37.13 18.94 18.29
CA SER A 500 -36.01 18.94 19.25
C SER A 500 -35.01 17.82 18.96
N SER A 501 -35.50 16.63 18.60
CA SER A 501 -34.62 15.51 18.21
C SER A 501 -33.79 15.83 16.95
N LEU A 502 -34.39 16.47 15.95
CA LEU A 502 -33.69 16.90 14.73
C LEU A 502 -32.66 18.00 15.02
N LEU A 503 -32.99 18.97 15.87
CA LEU A 503 -32.05 20.04 16.25
C LEU A 503 -30.87 19.49 17.06
N ILE A 504 -31.12 18.58 18.00
CA ILE A 504 -30.06 17.92 18.78
C ILE A 504 -29.18 17.07 17.85
N GLY A 505 -29.77 16.24 17.00
CA GLY A 505 -29.03 15.39 16.06
C GLY A 505 -28.22 16.22 15.07
N GLY A 506 -28.80 17.23 14.44
CA GLY A 506 -28.14 18.12 13.49
C GLY A 506 -27.02 18.93 14.13
N GLY A 507 -27.29 19.52 15.30
CA GLY A 507 -26.29 20.27 16.06
C GLY A 507 -25.12 19.39 16.52
N ALA A 508 -25.41 18.20 17.04
CA ALA A 508 -24.40 17.23 17.43
C ALA A 508 -23.58 16.72 16.22
N PHE A 509 -24.21 16.56 15.05
CA PHE A 509 -23.48 16.19 13.83
C PHE A 509 -22.49 17.28 13.40
N ILE A 510 -22.94 18.53 13.33
CA ILE A 510 -22.09 19.69 12.98
C ILE A 510 -20.93 19.82 13.99
N PHE A 511 -21.25 19.79 15.29
CA PHE A 511 -20.22 19.79 16.33
C PHE A 511 -19.28 18.59 16.19
N GLY A 512 -19.83 17.41 15.88
CA GLY A 512 -19.08 16.18 15.66
C GLY A 512 -18.06 16.29 14.54
N ILE A 513 -18.43 16.89 13.41
CA ILE A 513 -17.51 17.18 12.31
C ILE A 513 -16.42 18.15 12.74
N ALA A 514 -16.80 19.25 13.41
CA ALA A 514 -15.84 20.25 13.87
C ALA A 514 -14.82 19.67 14.87
N SER A 515 -15.28 18.91 15.85
CA SER A 515 -14.44 18.25 16.84
C SER A 515 -13.54 17.17 16.21
N GLY A 516 -14.07 16.38 15.27
CA GLY A 516 -13.28 15.43 14.50
C GLY A 516 -12.17 16.11 13.68
N LYS A 517 -12.47 17.21 13.01
CA LYS A 517 -11.49 18.02 12.29
C LYS A 517 -10.45 18.68 13.21
N ALA A 518 -10.85 19.14 14.39
CA ALA A 518 -9.90 19.62 15.40
C ALA A 518 -8.89 18.54 15.75
N ARG A 519 -9.36 17.32 15.99
CA ARG A 519 -8.52 16.14 16.28
C ARG A 519 -7.61 15.79 15.11
N GLU A 520 -8.11 15.75 13.88
CA GLU A 520 -7.30 15.46 12.69
C GLU A 520 -6.18 16.49 12.48
N ARG A 521 -6.48 17.79 12.64
CA ARG A 521 -5.50 18.88 12.45
C ARG A 521 -4.46 18.96 13.56
N SER A 522 -4.87 18.75 14.82
CA SER A 522 -3.97 18.81 15.97
C SER A 522 -3.25 17.50 16.26
N GLU A 523 -3.69 16.39 15.68
CA GLU A 523 -3.25 15.01 15.95
C GLU A 523 -3.45 14.56 17.41
N THR A 524 -4.25 15.30 18.17
CA THR A 524 -4.46 15.02 19.58
C THR A 524 -5.93 15.09 19.96
N ILE A 525 -6.33 14.22 20.90
CA ILE A 525 -7.66 14.21 21.47
C ILE A 525 -7.89 15.43 22.40
N PHE A 526 -6.81 15.99 22.97
CA PHE A 526 -6.92 17.13 23.89
C PHE A 526 -7.55 18.35 23.23
N ALA A 527 -7.29 18.60 21.95
CA ALA A 527 -7.92 19.67 21.21
C ALA A 527 -9.44 19.52 21.12
N SER A 528 -9.92 18.29 20.87
CA SER A 528 -11.35 17.98 20.82
C SER A 528 -12.01 18.13 22.19
N VAL A 529 -11.39 17.62 23.24
CA VAL A 529 -11.87 17.72 24.63
C VAL A 529 -11.96 19.19 25.05
N LEU A 530 -10.92 19.99 24.77
CA LEU A 530 -10.90 21.41 25.10
C LEU A 530 -11.99 22.17 24.33
N LEU A 531 -12.14 21.88 23.03
CA LEU A 531 -13.19 22.46 22.20
C LEU A 531 -14.58 22.17 22.77
N HIS A 532 -14.82 20.93 23.20
CA HIS A 532 -16.09 20.50 23.78
C HIS A 532 -16.37 21.21 25.13
N TRP A 533 -15.37 21.30 26.00
CA TRP A 533 -15.50 22.05 27.26
C TRP A 533 -15.78 23.54 27.03
N LEU A 534 -15.11 24.18 26.08
CA LEU A 534 -15.37 25.58 25.72
C LEU A 534 -16.81 25.80 25.23
N CYS A 535 -17.30 24.91 24.37
CA CYS A 535 -18.69 24.98 23.89
C CYS A 535 -19.68 24.71 25.02
N THR A 536 -19.41 23.76 25.91
CA THR A 536 -20.28 23.49 27.08
C THR A 536 -20.32 24.68 28.04
N ALA A 537 -19.16 25.30 28.32
CA ALA A 537 -19.07 26.48 29.15
C ALA A 537 -19.84 27.69 28.52
N ALA A 538 -19.67 27.88 27.21
CA ALA A 538 -20.42 28.94 26.49
C ALA A 538 -21.93 28.75 26.57
N LEU A 539 -22.43 27.52 26.43
CA LEU A 539 -23.84 27.17 26.57
C LEU A 539 -24.36 27.42 27.99
N LEU A 540 -23.59 27.05 29.01
CA LEU A 540 -23.96 27.28 30.43
C LEU A 540 -24.01 28.77 30.76
N LEU A 541 -23.04 29.55 30.22
CA LEU A 541 -23.04 31.03 30.37
C LEU A 541 -24.20 31.70 29.64
N ALA A 542 -24.44 31.33 28.38
CA ALA A 542 -25.54 31.86 27.59
C ALA A 542 -26.90 31.64 28.28
N ARG A 543 -27.06 30.47 28.89
CA ARG A 543 -28.26 30.15 29.65
C ARG A 543 -28.47 31.05 30.89
N ARG A 544 -27.37 31.37 31.62
CA ARG A 544 -27.46 32.29 32.77
C ARG A 544 -27.83 33.73 32.39
N ILE A 545 -27.58 34.11 31.13
CA ILE A 545 -27.89 35.46 30.61
C ILE A 545 -29.32 35.52 30.10
N VAL A 546 -29.87 34.41 29.61
CA VAL A 546 -31.22 34.37 29.01
C VAL A 546 -32.31 34.01 30.03
N LEU A 547 -31.95 33.42 31.16
CA LEU A 547 -32.82 33.12 32.30
C LEU A 547 -32.58 34.11 33.44
#